data_0c146e5a462fd01520bbefd24559f796
#
_entry.id   0c146e5a462fd01520bbefd24559f796
#
_cell.length_a   1.000
_cell.length_b   1.000
_cell.length_c   1.000
_cell.angle_alpha   90.00
_cell.angle_beta   90.00
_cell.angle_gamma   90.00
#
_symmetry.space_group_name_H-M   'P 1'
#
loop_
_entity.id
_entity.type
_entity.pdbx_description
1 polymer ?
#
loop_
_entity_poly.entity_id
_entity_poly.type
_entity_poly.pdbx_seq_one_letter_code
_entity_poly.pdbx_strand_id
1 'polypeptide(L)'
;MMIADQKRVLGCTLLIADDDPMCRRLLAGILRKQGFTQFRFAEGGYSALQQIESDKPDLVLLDMQMPDLGGLEVCQRIRAQPDLVDIPILVQTATVDRKQMGTLFAAGASDFLSKPINPSELISRVITHLERRCLLRELRDYQKRTSGELDAARRMQLELLPSRPAQEAMAGAAGLRIASYFRPSSEIGGDIWGMLPINDESFGIFIADFTGHGVTAALNTFRLHALIHEYRHLHDDPVGLLSALNARLAALLSLGQFATFLYVVIDHFAGRLIVASAGAPPPILMLGAHGSSHLIEAAGAPLGISGDMDYELHEQPFPPGSTLLLFSDGLSENPDPRGHRIGEDGLIGAIDACDGDLAPVQVVARICEAAGIRPEIPLPDDTTVICIDRRGVPAARPVRDGWRHISQPSQHREPKVQLPNSPDEHHAA
;
A
#
# COMPACT_ATOMS: atom_id res chain seq x y z
N MET A 1 25.55 5.96 -20.73
CA MET A 1 25.44 5.33 -19.39
C MET A 1 26.78 5.36 -18.65
N MET A 2 27.88 4.79 -19.16
CA MET A 2 29.20 4.78 -18.48
C MET A 2 29.75 6.13 -18.02
N ILE A 3 29.55 7.25 -18.75
CA ILE A 3 30.12 8.57 -18.39
C ILE A 3 29.40 9.22 -17.20
N ALA A 4 28.10 8.99 -17.01
CA ALA A 4 27.32 9.54 -15.88
C ALA A 4 27.67 8.81 -14.56
N ASP A 5 27.81 7.49 -14.60
CA ASP A 5 28.17 6.68 -13.44
C ASP A 5 29.59 7.01 -12.95
N GLN A 6 30.51 7.21 -13.89
CA GLN A 6 31.91 7.59 -13.56
C GLN A 6 31.98 8.98 -12.89
N LYS A 7 31.22 9.99 -13.37
CA LYS A 7 31.15 11.31 -12.72
C LYS A 7 30.61 11.25 -11.30
N ARG A 8 29.66 10.37 -11.06
CA ARG A 8 29.03 10.19 -9.73
C ARG A 8 30.02 9.59 -8.74
N VAL A 9 30.73 8.52 -9.11
CA VAL A 9 31.75 7.89 -8.29
C VAL A 9 32.87 8.86 -7.94
N LEU A 10 33.31 9.68 -8.89
CA LEU A 10 34.37 10.68 -8.67
C LEU A 10 33.96 11.85 -7.76
N GLY A 11 32.65 12.09 -7.60
CA GLY A 11 32.09 13.07 -6.66
C GLY A 11 31.92 12.60 -5.23
N CYS A 12 32.20 11.32 -4.94
CA CYS A 12 32.07 10.74 -3.62
C CYS A 12 33.12 11.28 -2.62
N THR A 13 32.72 11.41 -1.35
CA THR A 13 33.59 11.84 -0.26
C THR A 13 34.35 10.65 0.32
N LEU A 14 35.67 10.72 0.31
CA LEU A 14 36.58 9.71 0.81
C LEU A 14 37.22 10.16 2.13
N LEU A 15 37.07 9.37 3.20
CA LEU A 15 37.79 9.58 4.45
C LEU A 15 39.07 8.73 4.44
N ILE A 16 40.23 9.34 4.63
CA ILE A 16 41.52 8.68 4.77
C ILE A 16 42.00 8.84 6.20
N ALA A 17 41.98 7.73 6.93
CA ALA A 17 42.39 7.64 8.34
C ALA A 17 43.68 6.84 8.41
N ASP A 18 44.76 7.52 8.76
CA ASP A 18 46.14 6.98 8.90
C ASP A 18 46.92 7.98 9.79
N ASP A 19 47.71 7.56 10.71
CA ASP A 19 48.50 8.47 11.59
C ASP A 19 49.68 9.11 10.83
N ASP A 20 50.21 8.44 9.79
CA ASP A 20 51.27 8.98 8.94
C ASP A 20 50.76 10.00 7.94
N PRO A 21 51.13 11.31 8.03
CA PRO A 21 50.73 12.34 7.06
C PRO A 21 51.24 12.07 5.63
N MET A 22 52.34 11.31 5.48
CA MET A 22 52.85 10.95 4.16
C MET A 22 51.95 9.90 3.48
N CYS A 23 51.47 8.88 4.22
CA CYS A 23 50.52 7.93 3.75
C CYS A 23 49.22 8.61 3.31
N ARG A 24 48.65 9.49 4.12
CA ARG A 24 47.45 10.26 3.79
C ARG A 24 47.62 11.04 2.47
N ARG A 25 48.76 11.74 2.31
CA ARG A 25 49.07 12.48 1.07
C ARG A 25 49.26 11.59 -0.14
N LEU A 26 49.91 10.44 0.03
CA LEU A 26 50.14 9.47 -1.05
C LEU A 26 48.82 8.91 -1.59
N LEU A 27 47.96 8.42 -0.69
CA LEU A 27 46.67 7.86 -1.05
C LEU A 27 45.79 8.90 -1.77
N ALA A 28 45.69 10.10 -1.18
CA ALA A 28 44.95 11.19 -1.82
C ALA A 28 45.55 11.60 -3.19
N GLY A 29 46.89 11.59 -3.29
CA GLY A 29 47.59 11.90 -4.55
C GLY A 29 47.29 10.91 -5.67
N ILE A 30 47.27 9.60 -5.36
CA ILE A 30 46.91 8.54 -6.29
C ILE A 30 45.46 8.71 -6.77
N LEU A 31 44.54 8.92 -5.85
CA LEU A 31 43.12 9.03 -6.15
C LEU A 31 42.76 10.37 -6.85
N ARG A 32 43.45 11.47 -6.55
CA ARG A 32 43.31 12.74 -7.29
C ARG A 32 43.66 12.61 -8.76
N LYS A 33 44.67 11.80 -9.11
CA LYS A 33 45.05 11.55 -10.51
C LYS A 33 43.94 10.82 -11.28
N GLN A 34 43.03 10.13 -10.58
CA GLN A 34 41.86 9.48 -11.17
C GLN A 34 40.65 10.39 -11.25
N GLY A 35 40.73 11.61 -10.69
CA GLY A 35 39.65 12.58 -10.72
C GLY A 35 38.83 12.71 -9.43
N PHE A 36 39.16 11.99 -8.36
CA PHE A 36 38.52 12.21 -7.06
C PHE A 36 38.92 13.57 -6.49
N THR A 37 37.95 14.32 -5.96
CA THR A 37 38.17 15.68 -5.47
C THR A 37 37.79 15.87 -4.00
N GLN A 38 36.94 15.02 -3.44
CA GLN A 38 36.40 15.15 -2.10
C GLN A 38 37.14 14.24 -1.12
N PHE A 39 38.01 14.81 -0.32
CA PHE A 39 38.82 14.09 0.66
C PHE A 39 38.67 14.71 2.05
N ARG A 40 38.57 13.83 3.05
CA ARG A 40 38.72 14.14 4.46
C ARG A 40 39.89 13.35 5.03
N PHE A 41 40.48 13.85 6.08
CA PHE A 41 41.67 13.24 6.70
C PHE A 41 41.45 13.11 8.18
N ALA A 42 41.75 11.94 8.74
CA ALA A 42 41.78 11.67 10.17
C ALA A 42 43.16 11.19 10.54
N GLU A 43 43.68 11.66 11.68
CA GLU A 43 45.05 11.37 12.18
C GLU A 43 45.07 10.21 13.17
N GLY A 44 43.88 9.63 13.48
CA GLY A 44 43.71 8.53 14.41
C GLY A 44 42.28 8.02 14.39
N GLY A 45 42.04 6.93 15.11
CA GLY A 45 40.75 6.24 15.10
C GLY A 45 39.62 7.04 15.74
N TYR A 46 39.87 7.77 16.81
CA TYR A 46 38.86 8.64 17.43
C TYR A 46 38.47 9.79 16.49
N SER A 47 39.45 10.42 15.84
CA SER A 47 39.20 11.46 14.85
C SER A 47 38.42 10.91 13.64
N ALA A 48 38.72 9.68 13.21
CA ALA A 48 37.97 9.00 12.14
C ALA A 48 36.51 8.78 12.53
N LEU A 49 36.22 8.24 13.72
CA LEU A 49 34.84 8.02 14.19
C LEU A 49 34.08 9.32 14.30
N GLN A 50 34.64 10.36 14.89
CA GLN A 50 34.02 11.68 15.01
C GLN A 50 33.61 12.25 13.64
N GLN A 51 34.49 12.13 12.63
CA GLN A 51 34.19 12.61 11.29
C GLN A 51 33.13 11.76 10.58
N ILE A 52 33.12 10.44 10.79
CA ILE A 52 32.14 9.52 10.24
C ILE A 52 30.73 9.80 10.81
N GLU A 53 30.64 10.07 12.10
CA GLU A 53 29.39 10.38 12.80
C GLU A 53 28.84 11.76 12.42
N SER A 54 29.72 12.77 12.31
CA SER A 54 29.30 14.14 11.98
C SER A 54 28.84 14.29 10.54
N ASP A 55 29.48 13.60 9.60
CA ASP A 55 29.15 13.68 8.18
C ASP A 55 29.66 12.41 7.46
N LYS A 56 28.73 11.53 7.16
CA LYS A 56 28.95 10.17 6.67
C LYS A 56 29.73 10.16 5.33
N PRO A 57 31.00 9.69 5.29
CA PRO A 57 31.75 9.59 4.03
C PRO A 57 31.17 8.47 3.17
N ASP A 58 31.48 8.50 1.86
CA ASP A 58 31.06 7.46 0.94
C ASP A 58 31.97 6.23 0.98
N LEU A 59 33.21 6.38 1.43
CA LEU A 59 34.16 5.29 1.65
C LEU A 59 35.21 5.71 2.68
N VAL A 60 35.68 4.76 3.49
CA VAL A 60 36.76 4.94 4.45
C VAL A 60 37.95 4.10 4.02
N LEU A 61 39.13 4.77 3.87
CA LEU A 61 40.42 4.11 3.81
C LEU A 61 41.01 4.20 5.22
N LEU A 62 41.23 3.07 5.88
CA LEU A 62 41.53 2.98 7.31
C LEU A 62 42.83 2.24 7.55
N ASP A 63 43.76 2.87 8.20
CA ASP A 63 44.95 2.15 8.69
C ASP A 63 44.62 1.24 9.87
N MET A 64 45.24 0.08 9.89
CA MET A 64 45.12 -0.88 10.99
C MET A 64 45.81 -0.41 12.25
N GLN A 65 46.97 0.23 12.12
CA GLN A 65 47.85 0.59 13.23
C GLN A 65 47.81 2.10 13.43
N MET A 66 46.98 2.53 14.35
CA MET A 66 46.89 3.91 14.81
C MET A 66 47.10 3.97 16.33
N PRO A 67 47.77 5.00 16.85
CA PRO A 67 48.24 5.02 18.26
C PRO A 67 47.11 5.19 19.28
N ASP A 68 46.00 5.81 18.92
CA ASP A 68 44.90 6.16 19.82
C ASP A 68 43.80 5.09 19.84
N LEU A 69 43.34 4.64 18.68
CA LEU A 69 42.33 3.60 18.49
C LEU A 69 42.63 2.84 17.23
N GLY A 70 42.87 1.53 17.34
CA GLY A 70 43.21 0.68 16.20
C GLY A 70 42.08 0.52 15.16
N GLY A 71 42.44 0.33 13.89
CA GLY A 71 41.50 0.22 12.79
C GLY A 71 40.48 -0.89 12.98
N LEU A 72 40.83 -1.99 13.65
CA LEU A 72 39.87 -3.08 13.95
C LEU A 72 38.70 -2.62 14.82
N GLU A 73 39.03 -1.87 15.89
CA GLU A 73 38.02 -1.35 16.82
C GLU A 73 37.17 -0.26 16.17
N VAL A 74 37.77 0.58 15.30
CA VAL A 74 37.03 1.55 14.48
C VAL A 74 36.00 0.82 13.61
N CYS A 75 36.36 -0.27 12.92
CA CYS A 75 35.45 -1.07 12.13
C CYS A 75 34.26 -1.59 12.97
N GLN A 76 34.56 -2.18 14.14
CA GLN A 76 33.53 -2.72 15.03
C GLN A 76 32.54 -1.65 15.50
N ARG A 77 33.05 -0.47 15.89
CA ARG A 77 32.19 0.66 16.33
C ARG A 77 31.31 1.20 15.21
N ILE A 78 31.83 1.28 13.99
CA ILE A 78 31.05 1.68 12.81
C ILE A 78 29.93 0.65 12.52
N ARG A 79 30.23 -0.65 12.58
CA ARG A 79 29.26 -1.72 12.33
C ARG A 79 28.21 -1.90 13.42
N ALA A 80 28.49 -1.44 14.63
CA ALA A 80 27.51 -1.40 15.73
C ALA A 80 26.42 -0.34 15.53
N GLN A 81 26.62 0.62 14.63
CA GLN A 81 25.65 1.69 14.35
C GLN A 81 24.87 1.38 13.08
N PRO A 82 23.52 1.17 13.15
CA PRO A 82 22.70 0.80 11.97
C PRO A 82 22.82 1.78 10.80
N ASP A 83 22.98 3.05 11.09
CA ASP A 83 23.09 4.13 10.12
C ASP A 83 24.44 4.19 9.37
N LEU A 84 25.46 3.50 9.86
CA LEU A 84 26.82 3.50 9.32
C LEU A 84 27.22 2.16 8.73
N VAL A 85 26.41 1.12 8.92
CA VAL A 85 26.71 -0.28 8.53
C VAL A 85 27.04 -0.44 7.04
N ASP A 86 26.49 0.42 6.20
CA ASP A 86 26.67 0.35 4.75
C ASP A 86 27.91 1.11 4.22
N ILE A 87 28.64 1.82 5.08
CA ILE A 87 29.84 2.54 4.65
C ILE A 87 30.95 1.52 4.32
N PRO A 88 31.47 1.47 3.07
CA PRO A 88 32.58 0.59 2.78
C PRO A 88 33.84 1.06 3.48
N ILE A 89 34.52 0.11 4.15
CA ILE A 89 35.77 0.32 4.88
C ILE A 89 36.83 -0.54 4.23
N LEU A 90 37.82 0.08 3.61
CA LEU A 90 39.01 -0.55 3.06
C LEU A 90 40.14 -0.38 4.03
N VAL A 91 40.57 -1.49 4.63
CA VAL A 91 41.60 -1.49 5.68
C VAL A 91 42.98 -1.66 5.06
N GLN A 92 43.96 -0.85 5.48
CA GLN A 92 45.35 -0.97 5.08
C GLN A 92 46.11 -1.84 6.10
N THR A 93 46.83 -2.87 5.62
CA THR A 93 47.55 -3.81 6.47
C THR A 93 48.96 -4.13 5.94
N ALA A 94 49.95 -4.24 6.82
CA ALA A 94 51.30 -4.64 6.46
C ALA A 94 51.44 -6.17 6.28
N THR A 95 50.52 -6.95 6.82
CA THR A 95 50.57 -8.43 6.82
C THR A 95 49.34 -9.01 6.19
N VAL A 96 49.49 -9.95 5.25
CA VAL A 96 48.41 -10.64 4.54
C VAL A 96 48.41 -12.13 4.97
N ASP A 97 48.22 -12.37 6.28
CA ASP A 97 48.00 -13.73 6.80
C ASP A 97 46.50 -14.07 6.77
N ARG A 98 46.15 -15.31 6.37
CA ARG A 98 44.77 -15.82 6.30
C ARG A 98 44.02 -15.65 7.63
N LYS A 99 44.68 -15.80 8.76
CA LYS A 99 44.08 -15.68 10.08
C LYS A 99 43.69 -14.21 10.40
N GLN A 100 44.55 -13.28 10.04
CA GLN A 100 44.28 -11.85 10.21
C GLN A 100 43.20 -11.36 9.28
N MET A 101 43.14 -11.84 8.03
CA MET A 101 42.04 -11.52 7.10
C MET A 101 40.68 -11.93 7.65
N GLY A 102 40.58 -13.14 8.24
CA GLY A 102 39.35 -13.58 8.88
C GLY A 102 38.89 -12.64 10.01
N THR A 103 39.84 -12.15 10.81
CA THR A 103 39.54 -11.21 11.88
C THR A 103 39.10 -9.84 11.37
N LEU A 104 39.68 -9.34 10.28
CA LEU A 104 39.32 -8.08 9.64
C LEU A 104 37.87 -8.11 9.09
N PHE A 105 37.54 -9.16 8.36
CA PHE A 105 36.17 -9.30 7.82
C PHE A 105 35.15 -9.54 8.94
N ALA A 106 35.51 -10.31 9.99
CA ALA A 106 34.67 -10.50 11.15
C ALA A 106 34.43 -9.18 11.94
N ALA A 107 35.39 -8.25 11.92
CA ALA A 107 35.25 -6.93 12.49
C ALA A 107 34.44 -5.97 11.62
N GLY A 108 34.08 -6.38 10.37
CA GLY A 108 33.24 -5.63 9.47
C GLY A 108 33.97 -4.80 8.41
N ALA A 109 35.27 -5.07 8.17
CA ALA A 109 35.97 -4.52 6.99
C ALA A 109 35.28 -4.99 5.71
N SER A 110 35.14 -4.10 4.73
CA SER A 110 34.57 -4.45 3.41
C SER A 110 35.60 -5.04 2.48
N ASP A 111 36.85 -4.61 2.65
CA ASP A 111 38.00 -5.09 1.87
C ASP A 111 39.31 -4.65 2.56
N PHE A 112 40.45 -5.07 2.01
CA PHE A 112 41.74 -4.68 2.51
C PHE A 112 42.71 -4.27 1.39
N LEU A 113 43.77 -3.56 1.73
CA LEU A 113 44.89 -3.14 0.89
C LEU A 113 46.20 -3.52 1.58
N SER A 114 47.07 -4.23 0.89
CA SER A 114 48.38 -4.57 1.43
C SER A 114 49.38 -3.41 1.32
N LYS A 115 50.10 -3.13 2.38
CA LYS A 115 51.28 -2.21 2.33
C LYS A 115 52.51 -3.00 1.83
N PRO A 116 53.31 -2.50 0.87
CA PRO A 116 53.21 -1.17 0.25
C PRO A 116 52.05 -1.07 -0.73
N ILE A 117 51.33 0.09 -0.72
CA ILE A 117 50.13 0.30 -1.50
C ILE A 117 50.41 0.25 -2.99
N ASN A 118 49.72 -0.67 -3.71
CA ASN A 118 49.73 -0.71 -5.15
C ASN A 118 48.64 0.29 -5.71
N PRO A 119 49.04 1.29 -6.50
CA PRO A 119 48.12 2.30 -7.01
C PRO A 119 46.95 1.70 -7.82
N SER A 120 47.19 0.70 -8.65
CA SER A 120 46.17 0.08 -9.50
C SER A 120 45.15 -0.71 -8.66
N GLU A 121 45.62 -1.39 -7.60
CA GLU A 121 44.76 -2.11 -6.66
C GLU A 121 43.90 -1.15 -5.86
N LEU A 122 44.50 -0.08 -5.29
CA LEU A 122 43.76 0.96 -4.58
C LEU A 122 42.63 1.54 -5.40
N ILE A 123 42.93 1.96 -6.64
CA ILE A 123 41.95 2.56 -7.54
C ILE A 123 40.83 1.60 -7.85
N SER A 124 41.17 0.37 -8.24
CA SER A 124 40.18 -0.66 -8.60
C SER A 124 39.24 -0.96 -7.44
N ARG A 125 39.76 -1.17 -6.20
CA ARG A 125 38.93 -1.47 -5.03
C ARG A 125 38.06 -0.28 -4.63
N VAL A 126 38.62 0.93 -4.62
CA VAL A 126 37.86 2.14 -4.30
C VAL A 126 36.69 2.32 -5.27
N ILE A 127 36.95 2.22 -6.57
CA ILE A 127 35.90 2.36 -7.59
C ILE A 127 34.82 1.28 -7.42
N THR A 128 35.21 0.01 -7.31
CA THR A 128 34.26 -1.11 -7.14
C THR A 128 33.34 -0.93 -5.93
N HIS A 129 33.90 -0.53 -4.79
CA HIS A 129 33.10 -0.34 -3.58
C HIS A 129 32.20 0.90 -3.64
N LEU A 130 32.66 1.97 -4.28
CA LEU A 130 31.85 3.16 -4.49
C LEU A 130 30.71 2.94 -5.49
N GLU A 131 30.99 2.26 -6.62
CA GLU A 131 29.95 1.88 -7.58
C GLU A 131 28.84 1.06 -6.92
N ARG A 132 29.23 0.02 -6.16
CA ARG A 132 28.27 -0.79 -5.38
C ARG A 132 27.44 0.06 -4.42
N ARG A 133 28.10 0.98 -3.69
CA ARG A 133 27.40 1.86 -2.74
C ARG A 133 26.44 2.81 -3.43
N CYS A 134 26.86 3.42 -4.53
CA CYS A 134 26.01 4.31 -5.32
C CYS A 134 24.76 3.58 -5.85
N LEU A 135 24.93 2.39 -6.41
CA LEU A 135 23.82 1.57 -6.91
C LEU A 135 22.85 1.16 -5.80
N LEU A 136 23.34 0.75 -4.63
CA LEU A 136 22.49 0.40 -3.50
C LEU A 136 21.71 1.62 -2.96
N ARG A 137 22.33 2.80 -2.92
CA ARG A 137 21.66 4.05 -2.53
C ARG A 137 20.56 4.40 -3.53
N GLU A 138 20.84 4.35 -4.82
CA GLU A 138 19.83 4.58 -5.87
C GLU A 138 18.64 3.64 -5.79
N LEU A 139 18.92 2.36 -5.62
CA LEU A 139 17.86 1.35 -5.47
C LEU A 139 16.97 1.65 -4.26
N ARG A 140 17.57 2.02 -3.13
CA ARG A 140 16.81 2.40 -1.91
C ARG A 140 15.98 3.67 -2.13
N ASP A 141 16.56 4.68 -2.77
CA ASP A 141 15.86 5.93 -3.05
C ASP A 141 14.72 5.71 -4.05
N TYR A 142 14.93 4.86 -5.06
CA TYR A 142 13.89 4.44 -5.98
C TYR A 142 12.75 3.70 -5.26
N GLN A 143 13.08 2.67 -4.45
CA GLN A 143 12.11 1.92 -3.67
C GLN A 143 11.31 2.83 -2.73
N LYS A 144 11.98 3.73 -2.01
CA LYS A 144 11.33 4.67 -1.09
C LYS A 144 10.37 5.63 -1.82
N ARG A 145 10.75 6.09 -3.01
CA ARG A 145 9.89 6.95 -3.84
C ARG A 145 8.67 6.19 -4.32
N THR A 146 8.88 5.01 -4.91
CA THR A 146 7.78 4.16 -5.42
C THR A 146 6.82 3.76 -4.32
N SER A 147 7.33 3.36 -3.15
CA SER A 147 6.47 3.05 -1.99
C SER A 147 5.66 4.28 -1.56
N GLY A 148 6.25 5.48 -1.54
CA GLY A 148 5.52 6.70 -1.21
C GLY A 148 4.42 7.06 -2.22
N GLU A 149 4.63 6.80 -3.51
CA GLU A 149 3.62 7.00 -4.56
C GLU A 149 2.47 5.99 -4.42
N LEU A 150 2.78 4.73 -4.13
CA LEU A 150 1.76 3.68 -3.88
C LEU A 150 0.96 3.96 -2.61
N ASP A 151 1.60 4.42 -1.54
CA ASP A 151 0.91 4.83 -0.31
C ASP A 151 -0.06 6.00 -0.55
N ALA A 152 0.31 6.94 -1.43
CA ALA A 152 -0.59 8.03 -1.83
C ALA A 152 -1.80 7.49 -2.62
N ALA A 153 -1.57 6.61 -3.60
CA ALA A 153 -2.64 5.97 -4.37
C ALA A 153 -3.59 5.16 -3.48
N ARG A 154 -3.04 4.42 -2.50
CA ARG A 154 -3.83 3.70 -1.49
C ARG A 154 -4.75 4.62 -0.70
N ARG A 155 -4.25 5.76 -0.22
CA ARG A 155 -5.09 6.73 0.51
C ARG A 155 -6.24 7.22 -0.37
N MET A 156 -5.96 7.55 -1.64
CA MET A 156 -7.01 7.96 -2.58
C MET A 156 -8.04 6.86 -2.82
N GLN A 157 -7.63 5.59 -2.92
CA GLN A 157 -8.55 4.46 -3.07
C GLN A 157 -9.43 4.29 -1.83
N LEU A 158 -8.86 4.39 -0.63
CA LEU A 158 -9.61 4.31 0.62
C LEU A 158 -10.62 5.44 0.79
N GLU A 159 -10.36 6.62 0.20
CA GLU A 159 -11.30 7.75 0.18
C GLU A 159 -12.53 7.51 -0.73
N LEU A 160 -12.46 6.55 -1.67
CA LEU A 160 -13.62 6.14 -2.46
C LEU A 160 -14.61 5.30 -1.64
N LEU A 161 -14.12 4.60 -0.62
CA LEU A 161 -14.96 3.74 0.22
C LEU A 161 -15.82 4.59 1.17
N PRO A 162 -17.05 4.15 1.50
CA PRO A 162 -17.87 4.85 2.47
C PRO A 162 -17.19 4.95 3.82
N SER A 163 -17.01 6.15 4.34
CA SER A 163 -16.48 6.33 5.68
C SER A 163 -17.42 5.74 6.73
N ARG A 164 -16.89 5.30 7.87
CA ARG A 164 -17.71 4.74 8.95
C ARG A 164 -18.88 5.63 9.38
N PRO A 165 -18.70 6.96 9.56
CA PRO A 165 -19.84 7.84 9.84
C PRO A 165 -20.89 7.86 8.71
N ALA A 166 -20.48 7.80 7.43
CA ALA A 166 -21.42 7.75 6.31
C ALA A 166 -22.20 6.42 6.28
N GLN A 167 -21.54 5.29 6.54
CA GLN A 167 -22.18 3.98 6.69
C GLN A 167 -23.24 4.00 7.80
N GLU A 168 -22.85 4.46 8.99
CA GLU A 168 -23.73 4.53 10.17
C GLU A 168 -24.91 5.48 9.95
N ALA A 169 -24.69 6.62 9.29
CA ALA A 169 -25.75 7.59 8.99
C ALA A 169 -26.78 7.01 8.00
N MET A 170 -26.31 6.39 6.89
CA MET A 170 -27.19 5.83 5.87
C MET A 170 -27.97 4.63 6.40
N ALA A 171 -27.29 3.66 7.03
CA ALA A 171 -27.93 2.50 7.60
C ALA A 171 -28.88 2.89 8.75
N GLY A 172 -28.49 3.81 9.63
CA GLY A 172 -29.31 4.27 10.74
C GLY A 172 -30.57 4.97 10.31
N ALA A 173 -30.54 5.78 9.23
CA ALA A 173 -31.73 6.40 8.65
C ALA A 173 -32.73 5.35 8.14
N ALA A 174 -32.25 4.21 7.66
CA ALA A 174 -33.05 3.07 7.21
C ALA A 174 -33.45 2.10 8.35
N GLY A 175 -33.11 2.39 9.62
CA GLY A 175 -33.33 1.47 10.74
C GLY A 175 -32.48 0.19 10.68
N LEU A 176 -31.31 0.27 10.07
CA LEU A 176 -30.35 -0.81 9.88
C LEU A 176 -29.05 -0.54 10.64
N ARG A 177 -28.27 -1.59 10.86
CA ARG A 177 -26.88 -1.50 11.33
C ARG A 177 -25.97 -2.09 10.26
N ILE A 178 -24.77 -1.53 10.11
CA ILE A 178 -23.79 -1.97 9.13
C ILE A 178 -22.40 -2.07 9.75
N ALA A 179 -21.62 -3.02 9.28
CA ALA A 179 -20.18 -3.07 9.48
C ALA A 179 -19.50 -3.60 8.23
N SER A 180 -18.31 -3.09 7.94
CA SER A 180 -17.52 -3.52 6.81
C SER A 180 -16.09 -3.83 7.21
N TYR A 181 -15.47 -4.74 6.48
CA TYR A 181 -14.05 -5.03 6.49
C TYR A 181 -13.54 -4.94 5.06
N PHE A 182 -12.42 -4.25 4.87
CA PHE A 182 -11.74 -4.11 3.58
C PHE A 182 -10.24 -4.22 3.80
N ARG A 183 -9.60 -5.13 3.08
CA ARG A 183 -8.15 -5.30 3.13
C ARG A 183 -7.63 -5.74 1.77
N PRO A 184 -6.82 -4.89 1.10
CA PRO A 184 -6.14 -5.27 -0.13
C PRO A 184 -5.01 -6.28 0.16
N SER A 185 -4.73 -7.14 -0.79
CA SER A 185 -3.65 -8.15 -0.78
C SER A 185 -2.27 -7.55 -0.97
N SER A 186 -2.22 -6.41 -1.66
CA SER A 186 -1.01 -5.63 -1.92
C SER A 186 -1.15 -4.19 -1.41
N GLU A 187 -0.30 -3.27 -1.84
CA GLU A 187 -0.38 -1.85 -1.47
C GLU A 187 -1.71 -1.22 -1.89
N ILE A 188 -2.25 -1.62 -3.04
CA ILE A 188 -3.55 -1.18 -3.59
C ILE A 188 -4.26 -2.38 -4.21
N GLY A 189 -5.60 -2.43 -4.14
CA GLY A 189 -6.41 -3.60 -4.52
C GLY A 189 -7.30 -3.40 -5.75
N GLY A 190 -7.83 -4.52 -6.26
CA GLY A 190 -8.87 -4.58 -7.29
C GLY A 190 -10.28 -4.49 -6.73
N ASP A 191 -10.45 -4.73 -5.42
CA ASP A 191 -11.73 -4.62 -4.73
C ASP A 191 -12.18 -3.17 -4.56
N ILE A 192 -13.47 -2.92 -4.69
CA ILE A 192 -14.14 -1.69 -4.30
C ILE A 192 -15.57 -1.98 -3.88
N TRP A 193 -16.07 -1.24 -2.89
CA TRP A 193 -17.47 -1.30 -2.50
C TRP A 193 -18.01 0.10 -2.19
N GLY A 194 -19.33 0.26 -2.23
CA GLY A 194 -19.93 1.55 -1.94
C GLY A 194 -21.40 1.46 -1.59
N MET A 195 -21.94 2.59 -1.10
CA MET A 195 -23.34 2.80 -0.76
C MET A 195 -23.89 3.94 -1.60
N LEU A 196 -25.03 3.74 -2.24
CA LEU A 196 -25.62 4.66 -3.19
C LEU A 196 -27.01 5.10 -2.69
N PRO A 197 -27.20 6.36 -2.33
CA PRO A 197 -28.52 6.85 -1.98
C PRO A 197 -29.43 6.82 -3.22
N ILE A 198 -30.65 6.29 -3.09
CA ILE A 198 -31.65 6.24 -4.14
C ILE A 198 -32.78 7.22 -3.79
N ASN A 199 -33.48 6.97 -2.69
CA ASN A 199 -34.56 7.81 -2.17
C ASN A 199 -34.71 7.62 -0.65
N ASP A 200 -35.77 8.19 -0.05
CA ASP A 200 -36.01 8.11 1.39
C ASP A 200 -36.39 6.69 1.89
N GLU A 201 -36.68 5.76 0.98
CA GLU A 201 -37.17 4.40 1.27
C GLU A 201 -36.16 3.32 0.89
N SER A 202 -35.14 3.66 0.11
CA SER A 202 -34.19 2.68 -0.43
C SER A 202 -32.80 3.27 -0.68
N PHE A 203 -31.80 2.40 -0.59
CA PHE A 203 -30.43 2.68 -1.00
C PHE A 203 -29.77 1.43 -1.62
N GLY A 204 -28.80 1.64 -2.49
CA GLY A 204 -28.02 0.59 -3.08
C GLY A 204 -26.71 0.32 -2.36
N ILE A 205 -26.26 -0.92 -2.40
CA ILE A 205 -24.89 -1.31 -2.01
C ILE A 205 -24.30 -2.10 -3.14
N PHE A 206 -23.07 -1.79 -3.51
CA PHE A 206 -22.33 -2.59 -4.48
C PHE A 206 -21.00 -3.08 -3.89
N ILE A 207 -20.54 -4.21 -4.40
CA ILE A 207 -19.21 -4.75 -4.25
C ILE A 207 -18.70 -5.18 -5.61
N ALA A 208 -17.46 -4.87 -5.93
CA ALA A 208 -16.83 -5.23 -7.20
C ALA A 208 -15.38 -5.65 -6.96
N ASP A 209 -14.92 -6.59 -7.76
CA ASP A 209 -13.54 -7.01 -7.83
C ASP A 209 -13.05 -7.08 -9.28
N PHE A 210 -11.93 -6.45 -9.58
CA PHE A 210 -11.28 -6.50 -10.89
C PHE A 210 -10.26 -7.62 -10.96
N THR A 211 -10.29 -8.37 -12.04
CA THR A 211 -9.29 -9.41 -12.32
C THR A 211 -7.86 -8.89 -12.18
N GLY A 212 -7.06 -9.63 -11.42
CA GLY A 212 -5.68 -9.31 -11.12
C GLY A 212 -5.52 -8.38 -9.93
N HIS A 213 -4.31 -8.01 -9.61
CA HIS A 213 -3.98 -7.21 -8.43
C HIS A 213 -3.05 -6.03 -8.79
N GLY A 214 -2.88 -5.12 -7.86
CA GLY A 214 -1.96 -4.00 -7.97
C GLY A 214 -2.52 -2.82 -8.77
N VAL A 215 -1.61 -2.01 -9.32
CA VAL A 215 -1.93 -0.67 -9.87
C VAL A 215 -3.00 -0.69 -10.95
N THR A 216 -2.96 -1.67 -11.86
CA THR A 216 -3.91 -1.73 -12.98
C THR A 216 -5.33 -2.02 -12.50
N ALA A 217 -5.51 -3.00 -11.61
CA ALA A 217 -6.80 -3.32 -11.00
C ALA A 217 -7.34 -2.11 -10.22
N ALA A 218 -6.49 -1.49 -9.38
CA ALA A 218 -6.84 -0.30 -8.61
C ALA A 218 -7.28 0.89 -9.50
N LEU A 219 -6.60 1.15 -10.61
CA LEU A 219 -7.02 2.21 -11.54
C LEU A 219 -8.40 1.93 -12.15
N ASN A 220 -8.74 0.66 -12.37
CA ASN A 220 -10.06 0.29 -12.84
C ASN A 220 -11.14 0.47 -11.76
N THR A 221 -10.82 0.35 -10.46
CA THR A 221 -11.77 0.69 -9.38
C THR A 221 -12.14 2.18 -9.39
N PHE A 222 -11.18 3.09 -9.63
CA PHE A 222 -11.48 4.52 -9.80
C PHE A 222 -12.38 4.77 -11.02
N ARG A 223 -12.09 4.08 -12.12
CA ARG A 223 -12.92 4.17 -13.33
C ARG A 223 -14.36 3.69 -13.08
N LEU A 224 -14.51 2.53 -12.45
CA LEU A 224 -15.82 1.99 -12.09
C LEU A 224 -16.59 2.94 -11.16
N HIS A 225 -15.91 3.46 -10.12
CA HIS A 225 -16.52 4.41 -9.20
C HIS A 225 -17.06 5.65 -9.94
N ALA A 226 -16.29 6.22 -10.87
CA ALA A 226 -16.73 7.35 -11.67
C ALA A 226 -17.96 7.00 -12.55
N LEU A 227 -17.96 5.83 -13.19
CA LEU A 227 -19.08 5.36 -14.01
C LEU A 227 -20.36 5.13 -13.20
N ILE A 228 -20.25 4.55 -11.99
CA ILE A 228 -21.40 4.37 -11.10
C ILE A 228 -22.04 5.72 -10.78
N HIS A 229 -21.26 6.75 -10.52
CA HIS A 229 -21.77 8.10 -10.25
C HIS A 229 -22.32 8.80 -11.49
N GLU A 230 -21.77 8.53 -12.68
CA GLU A 230 -22.31 9.00 -13.95
C GLU A 230 -23.72 8.44 -14.20
N TYR A 231 -23.92 7.14 -13.90
CA TYR A 231 -25.20 6.43 -14.07
C TYR A 231 -26.11 6.49 -12.84
N ARG A 232 -26.01 7.53 -12.01
CA ARG A 232 -26.83 7.68 -10.80
C ARG A 232 -28.34 7.61 -11.01
N HIS A 233 -28.81 7.91 -12.23
CA HIS A 233 -30.22 7.83 -12.62
C HIS A 233 -30.72 6.40 -12.81
N LEU A 234 -29.83 5.41 -12.77
CA LEU A 234 -30.12 3.97 -12.83
C LEU A 234 -29.92 3.26 -11.49
N HIS A 235 -29.68 3.97 -10.39
CA HIS A 235 -29.44 3.33 -9.10
C HIS A 235 -30.68 2.57 -8.57
N ASP A 236 -31.88 2.91 -9.02
CA ASP A 236 -33.13 2.19 -8.72
C ASP A 236 -33.44 1.07 -9.72
N ASP A 237 -32.67 0.94 -10.79
CA ASP A 237 -32.76 -0.10 -11.80
C ASP A 237 -31.45 -0.92 -11.86
N PRO A 238 -31.32 -1.99 -11.04
CA PRO A 238 -30.10 -2.79 -10.98
C PRO A 238 -29.67 -3.39 -12.33
N VAL A 239 -30.61 -3.89 -13.12
CA VAL A 239 -30.33 -4.49 -14.44
C VAL A 239 -29.86 -3.43 -15.42
N GLY A 240 -30.52 -2.30 -15.47
CA GLY A 240 -30.14 -1.16 -16.31
C GLY A 240 -28.74 -0.63 -15.92
N LEU A 241 -28.44 -0.55 -14.63
CA LEU A 241 -27.13 -0.13 -14.14
C LEU A 241 -26.03 -1.11 -14.59
N LEU A 242 -26.21 -2.43 -14.36
CA LEU A 242 -25.23 -3.44 -14.74
C LEU A 242 -25.01 -3.44 -16.27
N SER A 243 -26.07 -3.35 -17.07
CA SER A 243 -25.98 -3.30 -18.53
C SER A 243 -25.22 -2.07 -19.03
N ALA A 244 -25.48 -0.90 -18.44
CA ALA A 244 -24.78 0.34 -18.78
C ALA A 244 -23.28 0.29 -18.38
N LEU A 245 -22.97 -0.19 -17.17
CA LEU A 245 -21.60 -0.39 -16.71
C LEU A 245 -20.86 -1.39 -17.59
N ASN A 246 -21.49 -2.53 -17.91
CA ASN A 246 -20.91 -3.57 -18.76
C ASN A 246 -20.56 -3.03 -20.15
N ALA A 247 -21.49 -2.41 -20.84
CA ALA A 247 -21.25 -1.84 -22.16
C ALA A 247 -20.08 -0.83 -22.16
N ARG A 248 -19.98 -0.01 -21.10
CA ARG A 248 -18.91 0.96 -20.97
C ARG A 248 -17.58 0.32 -20.63
N LEU A 249 -17.54 -0.64 -19.72
CA LEU A 249 -16.32 -1.35 -19.32
C LEU A 249 -15.79 -2.24 -20.45
N ALA A 250 -16.64 -2.92 -21.21
CA ALA A 250 -16.23 -3.70 -22.39
C ALA A 250 -15.48 -2.86 -23.43
N ALA A 251 -15.82 -1.56 -23.54
CA ALA A 251 -15.14 -0.64 -24.45
C ALA A 251 -13.84 -0.05 -23.88
N LEU A 252 -13.63 -0.12 -22.55
CA LEU A 252 -12.52 0.56 -21.86
C LEU A 252 -11.46 -0.40 -21.33
N LEU A 253 -11.83 -1.63 -21.01
CA LEU A 253 -10.93 -2.63 -20.46
C LEU A 253 -10.07 -3.26 -21.55
N SER A 254 -8.85 -3.65 -21.19
CA SER A 254 -7.99 -4.43 -22.09
C SER A 254 -8.45 -5.89 -22.13
N LEU A 255 -8.09 -6.59 -23.19
CA LEU A 255 -8.41 -8.01 -23.36
C LEU A 255 -7.96 -8.83 -22.14
N GLY A 256 -8.88 -9.62 -21.59
CA GLY A 256 -8.66 -10.45 -20.40
C GLY A 256 -8.89 -9.74 -19.07
N GLN A 257 -9.23 -8.45 -19.09
CA GLN A 257 -9.67 -7.72 -17.89
C GLN A 257 -11.19 -7.73 -17.82
N PHE A 258 -11.72 -7.99 -16.64
CA PHE A 258 -13.16 -7.91 -16.34
C PHE A 258 -13.33 -7.61 -14.85
N ALA A 259 -14.55 -7.33 -14.44
CA ALA A 259 -14.88 -7.16 -13.04
C ALA A 259 -16.06 -8.03 -12.66
N THR A 260 -16.00 -8.68 -11.51
CA THR A 260 -17.19 -9.16 -10.83
C THR A 260 -17.92 -7.99 -10.20
N PHE A 261 -19.22 -8.01 -10.18
CA PHE A 261 -20.02 -6.91 -9.62
C PHE A 261 -21.32 -7.43 -9.03
N LEU A 262 -21.53 -7.15 -7.76
CA LEU A 262 -22.79 -7.40 -7.07
C LEU A 262 -23.45 -6.06 -6.74
N TYR A 263 -24.73 -5.93 -7.04
CA TYR A 263 -25.53 -4.78 -6.65
C TYR A 263 -26.78 -5.20 -5.92
N VAL A 264 -26.99 -4.66 -4.75
CA VAL A 264 -28.15 -4.95 -3.90
C VAL A 264 -28.83 -3.64 -3.54
N VAL A 265 -30.09 -3.50 -3.96
CA VAL A 265 -30.96 -2.42 -3.49
C VAL A 265 -31.72 -2.92 -2.25
N ILE A 266 -31.59 -2.18 -1.16
CA ILE A 266 -32.29 -2.42 0.09
C ILE A 266 -33.48 -1.46 0.16
N ASP A 267 -34.68 -2.00 -0.10
CA ASP A 267 -35.93 -1.30 0.15
C ASP A 267 -36.36 -1.56 1.59
N HIS A 268 -35.93 -0.67 2.48
CA HIS A 268 -36.17 -0.83 3.91
C HIS A 268 -37.62 -0.55 4.31
N PHE A 269 -38.36 0.18 3.48
CA PHE A 269 -39.80 0.46 3.69
C PHE A 269 -40.64 -0.78 3.31
N ALA A 270 -40.48 -1.32 2.11
CA ALA A 270 -41.15 -2.55 1.70
C ALA A 270 -40.58 -3.82 2.35
N GLY A 271 -39.40 -3.76 2.93
CA GLY A 271 -38.75 -4.88 3.58
C GLY A 271 -38.30 -5.96 2.62
N ARG A 272 -37.64 -5.57 1.52
CA ARG A 272 -37.14 -6.49 0.49
C ARG A 272 -35.74 -6.09 0.03
N LEU A 273 -35.04 -7.06 -0.51
CA LEU A 273 -33.80 -6.92 -1.24
C LEU A 273 -34.05 -7.14 -2.73
N ILE A 274 -33.41 -6.32 -3.56
CA ILE A 274 -33.40 -6.48 -5.01
C ILE A 274 -31.93 -6.67 -5.42
N VAL A 275 -31.61 -7.85 -5.95
CA VAL A 275 -30.21 -8.29 -6.18
C VAL A 275 -29.99 -8.50 -7.67
N ALA A 276 -28.91 -7.95 -8.20
CA ALA A 276 -28.37 -8.25 -9.51
C ALA A 276 -26.86 -8.53 -9.41
N SER A 277 -26.38 -9.55 -10.10
CA SER A 277 -24.98 -9.98 -10.07
C SER A 277 -24.40 -10.07 -11.47
N ALA A 278 -23.14 -9.68 -11.59
CA ALA A 278 -22.31 -9.89 -12.76
C ALA A 278 -21.08 -10.73 -12.35
N GLY A 279 -21.29 -12.02 -12.12
CA GLY A 279 -20.24 -12.98 -11.78
C GLY A 279 -19.64 -12.83 -10.39
N ALA A 280 -20.24 -12.05 -9.50
CA ALA A 280 -19.78 -11.92 -8.11
C ALA A 280 -20.26 -13.09 -7.24
N PRO A 281 -19.59 -13.38 -6.12
CA PRO A 281 -20.07 -14.33 -5.13
C PRO A 281 -21.49 -14.00 -4.67
N PRO A 282 -22.37 -15.02 -4.52
CA PRO A 282 -23.74 -14.78 -4.07
C PRO A 282 -23.77 -14.29 -2.62
N PRO A 283 -24.58 -13.27 -2.29
CA PRO A 283 -24.70 -12.81 -0.92
C PRO A 283 -25.40 -13.83 -0.05
N ILE A 284 -25.05 -13.88 1.24
CA ILE A 284 -25.67 -14.80 2.21
C ILE A 284 -26.73 -14.04 3.00
N LEU A 285 -27.96 -14.57 3.01
CA LEU A 285 -29.07 -14.03 3.78
C LEU A 285 -29.46 -15.00 4.91
N MET A 286 -29.41 -14.51 6.15
CA MET A 286 -29.96 -15.17 7.32
C MET A 286 -31.32 -14.55 7.65
N LEU A 287 -32.38 -15.33 7.65
CA LEU A 287 -33.74 -14.89 7.97
C LEU A 287 -34.03 -15.07 9.47
N GLY A 288 -34.21 -13.95 10.19
CA GLY A 288 -34.49 -13.97 11.64
C GLY A 288 -33.23 -14.24 12.48
N ALA A 289 -33.37 -14.05 13.80
CA ALA A 289 -32.23 -14.12 14.72
C ALA A 289 -31.61 -15.53 14.89
N HIS A 290 -32.33 -16.57 14.51
CA HIS A 290 -31.92 -17.99 14.60
C HIS A 290 -32.37 -18.78 13.37
N GLY A 291 -32.58 -18.11 12.24
CA GLY A 291 -32.94 -18.74 10.97
C GLY A 291 -31.74 -19.43 10.30
N SER A 292 -32.01 -20.30 9.35
CA SER A 292 -30.96 -20.84 8.48
C SER A 292 -30.52 -19.81 7.48
N SER A 293 -29.21 -19.73 7.24
CA SER A 293 -28.65 -18.91 6.18
C SER A 293 -28.75 -19.60 4.83
N HIS A 294 -28.90 -18.82 3.77
CA HIS A 294 -28.89 -19.31 2.42
C HIS A 294 -28.25 -18.30 1.47
N LEU A 295 -27.78 -18.76 0.32
CA LEU A 295 -27.25 -17.94 -0.74
C LEU A 295 -28.41 -17.33 -1.55
N ILE A 296 -28.26 -16.06 -1.95
CA ILE A 296 -29.14 -15.47 -2.94
C ILE A 296 -28.45 -15.64 -4.29
N GLU A 297 -28.83 -16.68 -5.01
CA GLU A 297 -28.28 -16.96 -6.34
C GLU A 297 -28.80 -15.93 -7.33
N ALA A 298 -27.88 -15.19 -7.95
CA ALA A 298 -28.15 -14.25 -9.03
C ALA A 298 -27.12 -14.51 -10.14
N ALA A 299 -27.59 -14.97 -11.29
CA ALA A 299 -26.73 -15.29 -12.43
C ALA A 299 -26.38 -14.04 -13.24
N GLY A 300 -25.17 -14.01 -13.80
CA GLY A 300 -24.71 -12.97 -14.71
C GLY A 300 -23.23 -13.13 -15.05
N ALA A 301 -22.84 -12.79 -16.28
CA ALA A 301 -21.44 -12.78 -16.66
C ALA A 301 -20.73 -11.54 -16.10
N PRO A 302 -19.43 -11.62 -15.72
CA PRO A 302 -18.68 -10.48 -15.25
C PRO A 302 -18.71 -9.29 -16.21
N LEU A 303 -18.64 -8.08 -15.67
CA LEU A 303 -18.63 -6.83 -16.43
C LEU A 303 -17.37 -6.71 -17.29
N GLY A 304 -17.52 -6.29 -18.52
CA GLY A 304 -16.40 -5.97 -19.41
C GLY A 304 -15.92 -7.13 -20.30
N ILE A 305 -16.48 -8.33 -20.18
CA ILE A 305 -16.15 -9.47 -21.06
C ILE A 305 -16.72 -9.25 -22.46
N SER A 306 -18.00 -8.84 -22.54
CA SER A 306 -18.70 -8.54 -23.80
C SER A 306 -19.68 -7.41 -23.55
N GLY A 307 -19.84 -6.52 -24.50
CA GLY A 307 -20.75 -5.37 -24.35
C GLY A 307 -22.24 -5.71 -24.33
N ASP A 308 -22.60 -6.91 -24.74
CA ASP A 308 -24.00 -7.38 -24.89
C ASP A 308 -24.20 -8.60 -23.97
N MET A 309 -24.58 -8.34 -22.74
CA MET A 309 -24.85 -9.34 -21.72
C MET A 309 -26.15 -9.05 -21.00
N ASP A 310 -26.94 -10.10 -20.77
CA ASP A 310 -28.15 -10.04 -19.98
C ASP A 310 -27.86 -10.28 -18.50
N TYR A 311 -28.56 -9.56 -17.65
CA TYR A 311 -28.50 -9.69 -16.20
C TYR A 311 -29.89 -9.99 -15.64
N GLU A 312 -29.93 -10.83 -14.62
CA GLU A 312 -31.16 -11.21 -13.96
C GLU A 312 -31.36 -10.43 -12.67
N LEU A 313 -32.63 -10.19 -12.34
CA LEU A 313 -33.03 -9.53 -11.10
C LEU A 313 -33.69 -10.55 -10.18
N HIS A 314 -33.22 -10.59 -8.91
CA HIS A 314 -33.77 -11.46 -7.89
C HIS A 314 -34.30 -10.62 -6.73
N GLU A 315 -35.57 -10.87 -6.37
CA GLU A 315 -36.17 -10.23 -5.18
C GLU A 315 -36.25 -11.23 -4.02
N GLN A 316 -35.87 -10.78 -2.82
CA GLN A 316 -35.92 -11.56 -1.59
C GLN A 316 -36.54 -10.73 -0.46
N PRO A 317 -37.39 -11.34 0.39
CA PRO A 317 -37.83 -10.69 1.63
C PRO A 317 -36.64 -10.37 2.54
N PHE A 318 -36.68 -9.19 3.16
CA PHE A 318 -35.72 -8.77 4.17
C PHE A 318 -36.48 -8.32 5.42
N PRO A 319 -37.09 -9.25 6.17
CA PRO A 319 -37.90 -8.93 7.35
C PRO A 319 -37.02 -8.48 8.52
N PRO A 320 -37.59 -7.80 9.54
CA PRO A 320 -36.88 -7.50 10.78
C PRO A 320 -36.27 -8.76 11.41
N GLY A 321 -35.07 -8.66 11.93
CA GLY A 321 -34.31 -9.78 12.48
C GLY A 321 -33.36 -10.45 11.49
N SER A 322 -33.37 -10.05 10.21
CA SER A 322 -32.50 -10.64 9.18
C SER A 322 -31.11 -9.99 9.14
N THR A 323 -30.13 -10.78 8.70
CA THR A 323 -28.75 -10.35 8.44
C THR A 323 -28.37 -10.69 7.02
N LEU A 324 -27.81 -9.70 6.30
CA LEU A 324 -27.27 -9.85 4.95
C LEU A 324 -25.75 -9.72 5.00
N LEU A 325 -25.03 -10.67 4.38
CA LEU A 325 -23.59 -10.64 4.20
C LEU A 325 -23.26 -10.57 2.70
N LEU A 326 -22.48 -9.53 2.32
CA LEU A 326 -21.88 -9.41 0.99
C LEU A 326 -20.37 -9.58 1.15
N PHE A 327 -19.71 -10.21 0.19
CA PHE A 327 -18.26 -10.45 0.25
C PHE A 327 -17.66 -10.59 -1.15
N SER A 328 -16.34 -10.30 -1.27
CA SER A 328 -15.55 -10.66 -2.45
C SER A 328 -15.03 -12.10 -2.34
N ASP A 329 -14.62 -12.67 -3.47
CA ASP A 329 -14.13 -14.06 -3.54
C ASP A 329 -12.91 -14.32 -2.65
N GLY A 330 -12.07 -13.29 -2.41
CA GLY A 330 -10.97 -13.39 -1.46
C GLY A 330 -11.40 -13.80 -0.04
N LEU A 331 -12.66 -13.61 0.37
CA LEU A 331 -13.13 -14.13 1.65
C LEU A 331 -13.29 -15.66 1.63
N SER A 332 -13.85 -16.21 0.57
CA SER A 332 -14.16 -17.64 0.44
C SER A 332 -13.00 -18.46 -0.11
N GLU A 333 -12.13 -17.86 -0.93
CA GLU A 333 -11.08 -18.53 -1.68
C GLU A 333 -9.68 -18.38 -1.10
N ASN A 334 -9.40 -17.37 -0.28
CA ASN A 334 -8.12 -17.24 0.39
C ASN A 334 -7.87 -18.45 1.32
N PRO A 335 -6.74 -19.16 1.15
CA PRO A 335 -6.43 -20.29 2.00
C PRO A 335 -6.03 -19.82 3.41
N ASP A 336 -6.47 -20.55 4.43
CA ASP A 336 -5.95 -20.41 5.78
C ASP A 336 -4.46 -20.83 5.85
N PRO A 337 -3.75 -20.65 6.98
CA PRO A 337 -2.36 -21.08 7.13
C PRO A 337 -2.11 -22.57 6.94
N ARG A 338 -3.16 -23.41 6.90
CA ARG A 338 -3.10 -24.86 6.61
C ARG A 338 -3.42 -25.19 5.16
N GLY A 339 -3.73 -24.15 4.34
CA GLY A 339 -4.09 -24.30 2.93
C GLY A 339 -5.56 -24.64 2.68
N HIS A 340 -6.43 -24.57 3.68
CA HIS A 340 -7.86 -24.81 3.50
C HIS A 340 -8.58 -23.50 3.12
N ARG A 341 -9.49 -23.59 2.16
CA ARG A 341 -10.42 -22.52 1.80
C ARG A 341 -11.74 -22.76 2.51
N ILE A 342 -12.33 -21.71 3.08
CA ILE A 342 -13.60 -21.85 3.80
C ILE A 342 -14.77 -22.18 2.87
N GLY A 343 -14.78 -21.59 1.66
CA GLY A 343 -15.85 -21.73 0.69
C GLY A 343 -17.19 -21.14 1.17
N GLU A 344 -18.20 -21.18 0.31
CA GLU A 344 -19.52 -20.64 0.64
C GLU A 344 -20.23 -21.42 1.76
N ASP A 345 -20.16 -22.76 1.73
CA ASP A 345 -20.74 -23.62 2.77
C ASP A 345 -20.14 -23.35 4.15
N GLY A 346 -18.83 -23.14 4.21
CA GLY A 346 -18.14 -22.80 5.45
C GLY A 346 -18.53 -21.41 5.97
N LEU A 347 -18.75 -20.44 5.08
CA LEU A 347 -19.26 -19.12 5.43
C LEU A 347 -20.68 -19.20 5.98
N ILE A 348 -21.57 -19.97 5.35
CA ILE A 348 -22.93 -20.24 5.85
C ILE A 348 -22.85 -20.82 7.26
N GLY A 349 -22.03 -21.87 7.46
CA GLY A 349 -21.86 -22.47 8.79
C GLY A 349 -21.30 -21.48 9.83
N ALA A 350 -20.41 -20.57 9.43
CA ALA A 350 -19.86 -19.56 10.32
C ALA A 350 -20.90 -18.49 10.71
N ILE A 351 -21.78 -18.10 9.78
CA ILE A 351 -22.89 -17.18 10.07
C ILE A 351 -23.92 -17.85 10.96
N ASP A 352 -24.33 -19.09 10.68
CA ASP A 352 -25.29 -19.84 11.47
C ASP A 352 -24.80 -20.10 12.91
N ALA A 353 -23.48 -20.17 13.10
CA ALA A 353 -22.87 -20.25 14.42
C ALA A 353 -22.82 -18.90 15.18
N CYS A 354 -23.21 -17.80 14.55
CA CYS A 354 -23.30 -16.52 15.20
C CYS A 354 -24.60 -16.42 16.02
N ASP A 355 -24.46 -16.08 17.31
CA ASP A 355 -25.65 -15.75 18.14
C ASP A 355 -26.42 -14.59 17.51
N GLY A 356 -27.75 -14.71 17.51
CA GLY A 356 -28.64 -13.73 16.94
C GLY A 356 -28.54 -12.30 17.51
N ASP A 357 -27.86 -12.11 18.63
CA ASP A 357 -27.68 -10.80 19.28
C ASP A 357 -26.36 -10.10 18.96
N LEU A 358 -25.50 -10.73 18.14
CA LEU A 358 -24.20 -10.13 17.79
C LEU A 358 -24.38 -8.86 16.96
N ALA A 359 -23.58 -7.84 17.28
CA ALA A 359 -23.51 -6.65 16.44
C ALA A 359 -22.79 -6.97 15.09
N PRO A 360 -23.11 -6.27 13.98
CA PRO A 360 -22.50 -6.52 12.68
C PRO A 360 -20.96 -6.57 12.70
N VAL A 361 -20.32 -5.73 13.50
CA VAL A 361 -18.85 -5.73 13.65
C VAL A 361 -18.33 -7.03 14.25
N GLN A 362 -19.07 -7.66 15.15
CA GLN A 362 -18.71 -8.94 15.75
C GLN A 362 -18.95 -10.11 14.77
N VAL A 363 -20.01 -10.02 13.96
CA VAL A 363 -20.28 -10.99 12.88
C VAL A 363 -19.12 -10.93 11.88
N VAL A 364 -18.76 -9.76 11.37
CA VAL A 364 -17.63 -9.59 10.45
C VAL A 364 -16.32 -10.14 11.05
N ALA A 365 -16.05 -9.86 12.32
CA ALA A 365 -14.83 -10.35 12.97
C ALA A 365 -14.81 -11.89 13.04
N ARG A 366 -15.92 -12.55 13.40
CA ARG A 366 -16.03 -14.01 13.44
C ARG A 366 -15.90 -14.66 12.05
N ILE A 367 -16.51 -14.04 11.03
CA ILE A 367 -16.41 -14.51 9.65
C ILE A 367 -14.96 -14.44 9.16
N CYS A 368 -14.28 -13.30 9.38
CA CYS A 368 -12.86 -13.15 9.03
C CYS A 368 -11.98 -14.17 9.78
N GLU A 369 -12.26 -14.42 11.07
CA GLU A 369 -11.53 -15.42 11.85
C GLU A 369 -11.76 -16.85 11.31
N ALA A 370 -13.01 -17.21 10.98
CA ALA A 370 -13.37 -18.48 10.38
C ALA A 370 -12.70 -18.70 9.01
N ALA A 371 -12.56 -17.64 8.21
CA ALA A 371 -11.84 -17.64 6.95
C ALA A 371 -10.29 -17.61 7.12
N GLY A 372 -9.78 -17.63 8.36
CA GLY A 372 -8.33 -17.61 8.62
C GLY A 372 -7.66 -16.26 8.39
N ILE A 373 -8.43 -15.19 8.22
CA ILE A 373 -7.91 -13.84 7.98
C ILE A 373 -7.36 -13.27 9.29
N ARG A 374 -6.06 -12.96 9.30
CA ARG A 374 -5.35 -12.36 10.44
C ARG A 374 -4.55 -11.15 9.99
N PRO A 375 -4.45 -10.09 10.82
CA PRO A 375 -3.74 -8.86 10.46
C PRO A 375 -2.29 -9.09 10.04
N GLU A 376 -1.59 -10.05 10.64
CA GLU A 376 -0.16 -10.32 10.44
C GLU A 376 0.13 -11.19 9.21
N ILE A 377 -0.88 -11.84 8.63
CA ILE A 377 -0.71 -12.76 7.51
C ILE A 377 -1.04 -12.02 6.21
N PRO A 378 -0.12 -11.96 5.23
CA PRO A 378 -0.43 -11.44 3.90
C PRO A 378 -1.59 -12.23 3.28
N LEU A 379 -2.49 -11.51 2.61
CA LEU A 379 -3.59 -12.13 1.87
C LEU A 379 -3.14 -12.40 0.43
N PRO A 380 -3.47 -13.57 -0.13
CA PRO A 380 -3.25 -13.86 -1.55
C PRO A 380 -4.10 -12.99 -2.48
N ASP A 381 -5.33 -12.66 -2.05
CA ASP A 381 -6.26 -11.82 -2.78
C ASP A 381 -6.93 -10.80 -1.88
N ASP A 382 -7.48 -9.74 -2.51
CA ASP A 382 -8.20 -8.68 -1.81
C ASP A 382 -9.41 -9.25 -1.07
N THR A 383 -9.76 -8.66 0.05
CA THR A 383 -10.89 -9.17 0.84
C THR A 383 -11.77 -8.04 1.31
N THR A 384 -13.01 -8.12 0.90
CA THR A 384 -14.11 -7.21 1.28
C THR A 384 -15.23 -8.00 1.92
N VAL A 385 -15.73 -7.54 3.06
CA VAL A 385 -16.89 -8.12 3.76
C VAL A 385 -17.79 -6.99 4.25
N ILE A 386 -19.09 -7.10 3.98
CA ILE A 386 -20.08 -6.13 4.42
C ILE A 386 -21.22 -6.90 5.09
N CYS A 387 -21.49 -6.59 6.36
CA CYS A 387 -22.59 -7.17 7.12
C CYS A 387 -23.65 -6.10 7.40
N ILE A 388 -24.88 -6.37 7.03
CA ILE A 388 -26.04 -5.49 7.24
C ILE A 388 -27.06 -6.24 8.06
N ASP A 389 -27.50 -5.60 9.12
CA ASP A 389 -28.41 -6.19 10.10
C ASP A 389 -29.66 -5.34 10.29
N ARG A 390 -30.81 -5.97 10.11
CA ARG A 390 -32.14 -5.35 10.31
C ARG A 390 -32.72 -5.60 11.71
N ARG A 391 -31.91 -5.98 12.68
CA ARG A 391 -32.37 -6.29 14.04
C ARG A 391 -32.45 -5.05 14.93
N GLY A 392 -33.65 -4.73 15.38
CA GLY A 392 -33.89 -4.03 16.64
C GLY A 392 -33.74 -2.51 16.69
N VAL A 393 -33.66 -1.80 15.54
CA VAL A 393 -33.72 -0.33 15.56
C VAL A 393 -35.06 0.11 14.98
N PRO A 394 -35.94 0.80 15.73
CA PRO A 394 -37.10 1.47 15.12
C PRO A 394 -36.59 2.45 14.07
N ALA A 395 -37.15 2.39 12.84
CA ALA A 395 -36.82 3.35 11.79
C ALA A 395 -36.93 4.78 12.36
N ALA A 396 -35.83 5.53 12.37
CA ALA A 396 -35.88 6.94 12.71
C ALA A 396 -36.79 7.62 11.69
N ARG A 397 -37.75 8.41 12.15
CA ARG A 397 -38.63 9.19 11.25
C ARG A 397 -37.71 9.98 10.30
N PRO A 398 -37.92 9.96 8.97
CA PRO A 398 -37.04 10.61 8.02
C PRO A 398 -36.92 12.10 8.40
N VAL A 399 -35.71 12.54 8.62
CA VAL A 399 -35.37 13.97 8.72
C VAL A 399 -35.43 14.50 7.30
N ARG A 400 -36.47 15.24 6.97
CA ARG A 400 -36.82 15.68 5.60
C ARG A 400 -35.76 16.52 4.85
N ASP A 401 -34.62 16.89 5.46
CA ASP A 401 -33.67 17.84 4.87
C ASP A 401 -32.17 17.41 4.88
N GLY A 402 -31.82 16.17 5.28
CA GLY A 402 -30.41 15.79 5.54
C GLY A 402 -29.57 15.35 4.34
N TRP A 403 -30.17 14.91 3.24
CA TRP A 403 -29.47 14.17 2.17
C TRP A 403 -28.80 15.04 1.09
N ARG A 404 -29.14 16.33 1.00
CA ARG A 404 -28.56 17.20 -0.04
C ARG A 404 -27.11 17.61 0.17
N HIS A 405 -26.50 17.31 1.31
CA HIS A 405 -25.15 17.79 1.67
C HIS A 405 -24.04 16.74 1.70
N ILE A 406 -24.34 15.45 1.51
CA ILE A 406 -23.31 14.39 1.60
C ILE A 406 -22.51 14.24 0.28
N SER A 407 -22.97 14.86 -0.81
CA SER A 407 -22.32 14.76 -2.13
C SER A 407 -21.45 15.96 -2.53
N GLN A 408 -21.14 16.88 -1.61
CA GLN A 408 -20.18 17.95 -1.91
C GLN A 408 -18.86 17.66 -1.18
N PRO A 409 -17.72 17.57 -1.91
CA PRO A 409 -16.42 17.57 -1.29
C PRO A 409 -16.28 18.90 -0.52
N SER A 410 -15.85 18.83 0.72
CA SER A 410 -15.53 19.98 1.56
C SER A 410 -14.62 20.93 0.77
N GLN A 411 -15.16 22.12 0.41
CA GLN A 411 -14.34 23.20 -0.10
C GLN A 411 -13.37 23.62 1.02
N HIS A 412 -12.17 23.09 0.99
CA HIS A 412 -11.07 23.68 1.72
C HIS A 412 -10.88 25.10 1.19
N ARG A 413 -11.21 26.09 2.03
CA ARG A 413 -10.83 27.48 1.79
C ARG A 413 -9.31 27.52 1.60
N GLU A 414 -8.87 27.81 0.39
CA GLU A 414 -7.49 28.21 0.15
C GLU A 414 -7.16 29.43 1.02
N PRO A 415 -6.04 29.43 1.72
CA PRO A 415 -5.55 30.64 2.37
C PRO A 415 -5.20 31.64 1.27
N LYS A 416 -5.82 32.82 1.26
CA LYS A 416 -5.46 33.94 0.40
C LYS A 416 -3.99 34.28 0.66
N VAL A 417 -3.11 33.94 -0.26
CA VAL A 417 -1.75 34.47 -0.32
C VAL A 417 -1.87 35.94 -0.74
N GLN A 418 -1.65 36.86 0.20
CA GLN A 418 -1.43 38.26 -0.11
C GLN A 418 -0.06 38.39 -0.79
N LEU A 419 -0.06 38.71 -2.06
CA LEU A 419 1.13 39.18 -2.77
C LEU A 419 1.51 40.55 -2.23
N PRO A 420 2.79 40.84 -1.97
CA PRO A 420 3.23 42.16 -1.57
C PRO A 420 3.13 43.12 -2.76
N ASN A 421 2.62 44.34 -2.50
CA ASN A 421 2.50 45.46 -3.44
C ASN A 421 3.87 45.79 -4.05
N SER A 422 3.90 45.90 -5.37
CA SER A 422 5.00 46.53 -6.11
C SER A 422 5.04 48.02 -5.81
N PRO A 423 6.22 48.65 -5.63
CA PRO A 423 6.32 50.07 -5.44
C PRO A 423 6.14 50.83 -6.76
N ASP A 424 5.43 51.94 -6.66
CA ASP A 424 5.16 52.92 -7.70
C ASP A 424 6.42 53.38 -8.42
N GLU A 425 6.42 53.36 -9.75
CA GLU A 425 7.27 54.20 -10.57
C GLU A 425 6.58 55.56 -10.79
N HIS A 426 7.02 56.57 -10.07
CA HIS A 426 6.91 57.99 -10.44
C HIS A 426 8.24 58.43 -11.00
N HIS A 427 8.24 58.93 -12.27
CA HIS A 427 8.85 60.20 -12.79
C HIS A 427 8.96 60.08 -14.31
N ALA A 428 8.15 60.82 -15.01
CA ALA A 428 8.31 62.20 -15.45
C ALA A 428 9.28 62.36 -16.65
N ALA A 429 8.74 62.97 -17.64
CA ALA A 429 9.09 63.82 -18.78
C ALA A 429 8.80 63.19 -20.11
#